data_585c4462414832efbf2999fe1b325055
#
_entry.id   585c4462414832efbf2999fe1b325055
#
_cell.length_a   1.000
_cell.length_b   1.000
_cell.length_c   1.000
_cell.angle_alpha   90.00
_cell.angle_beta   90.00
_cell.angle_gamma   90.00
#
_symmetry.space_group_name_H-M   'P 1'
#
loop_
_entity.id
_entity.type
_entity.pdbx_description
1 polymer ?
#
loop_
_entity_poly.entity_id
_entity_poly.type
_entity_poly.pdbx_seq_one_letter_code
_entity_poly.pdbx_strand_id
1 'polypeptide(L)'
;VQPAATNRREALLAALRAIQAYEQDLSLQMLAGLARLPQYRVWGITDPARVAERVPTFSLTHTTQTPAQLATQLAEAGCYAWAGNHYALGFSEAAGLEPHGTLRIGLLHYNTPAEVDRVLGELARIG
;
A
#
# COMPACT_ATOMS: atom_id res chain seq x y z
N VAL A 1 -28.68 6.86 -2.98
CA VAL A 1 -29.05 7.48 -1.69
C VAL A 1 -28.98 6.39 -0.63
N GLN A 2 -28.02 6.46 0.29
CA GLN A 2 -27.96 5.54 1.41
C GLN A 2 -29.14 5.85 2.37
N PRO A 3 -29.81 4.84 2.92
CA PRO A 3 -30.84 5.07 3.93
C PRO A 3 -30.24 5.78 5.14
N ALA A 4 -30.96 6.74 5.71
CA ALA A 4 -30.54 7.44 6.91
C ALA A 4 -30.31 6.42 8.03
N ALA A 5 -29.12 6.49 8.67
CA ALA A 5 -28.78 5.60 9.77
C ALA A 5 -29.75 5.86 10.94
N THR A 6 -30.34 4.80 11.49
CA THR A 6 -31.32 4.90 12.56
C THR A 6 -30.68 5.03 13.94
N ASN A 7 -29.37 4.69 14.06
CA ASN A 7 -28.62 4.82 15.30
C ASN A 7 -27.10 5.01 15.01
N ARG A 8 -26.33 5.37 16.06
CA ARG A 8 -24.88 5.62 15.96
C ARG A 8 -24.10 4.44 15.38
N ARG A 9 -24.46 3.21 15.73
CA ARG A 9 -23.77 2.00 15.23
C ARG A 9 -23.95 1.86 13.73
N GLU A 10 -25.15 2.04 13.23
CA GLU A 10 -25.43 1.96 11.79
C GLU A 10 -24.71 3.05 11.01
N ALA A 11 -24.67 4.27 11.55
CA ALA A 11 -23.92 5.38 10.96
C ALA A 11 -22.41 5.06 10.85
N LEU A 12 -21.82 4.52 11.91
CA LEU A 12 -20.40 4.12 11.91
C LEU A 12 -20.13 2.98 10.93
N LEU A 13 -20.98 1.95 10.90
CA LEU A 13 -20.83 0.85 9.95
C LEU A 13 -20.96 1.32 8.50
N ALA A 14 -21.88 2.22 8.21
CA ALA A 14 -22.03 2.80 6.88
C ALA A 14 -20.81 3.60 6.47
N ALA A 15 -20.26 4.43 7.37
CA ALA A 15 -19.05 5.20 7.13
C ALA A 15 -17.83 4.29 6.88
N LEU A 16 -17.63 3.25 7.71
CA LEU A 16 -16.53 2.30 7.53
C LEU A 16 -16.62 1.52 6.22
N ARG A 17 -17.82 1.14 5.80
CA ARG A 17 -18.03 0.49 4.50
C ARG A 17 -17.71 1.41 3.33
N ALA A 18 -18.09 2.69 3.42
CA ALA A 18 -17.76 3.68 2.39
C ALA A 18 -16.24 3.90 2.29
N ILE A 19 -15.55 4.01 3.45
CA ILE A 19 -14.09 4.10 3.52
C ILE A 19 -13.46 2.86 2.88
N GLN A 20 -13.89 1.66 3.29
CA GLN A 20 -13.35 0.41 2.75
C GLN A 20 -13.50 0.31 1.23
N ALA A 21 -14.67 0.65 0.69
CA ALA A 21 -14.90 0.63 -0.75
C ALA A 21 -13.93 1.57 -1.49
N TYR A 22 -13.78 2.79 -1.01
CA TYR A 22 -12.86 3.77 -1.59
C TYR A 22 -11.40 3.31 -1.52
N GLU A 23 -10.96 2.78 -0.37
CA GLU A 23 -9.60 2.26 -0.20
C GLU A 23 -9.33 1.01 -1.07
N GLN A 24 -10.36 0.22 -1.37
CA GLN A 24 -10.25 -0.88 -2.35
C GLN A 24 -9.99 -0.36 -3.76
N ASP A 25 -10.66 0.72 -4.19
CA ASP A 25 -10.42 1.33 -5.49
C ASP A 25 -8.98 1.85 -5.61
N LEU A 26 -8.48 2.56 -4.60
CA LEU A 26 -7.08 2.99 -4.55
C LEU A 26 -6.11 1.80 -4.56
N SER A 27 -6.45 0.71 -3.86
CA SER A 27 -5.64 -0.51 -3.82
C SER A 27 -5.57 -1.20 -5.18
N LEU A 28 -6.66 -1.25 -5.92
CA LEU A 28 -6.69 -1.80 -7.28
C LEU A 28 -5.80 -0.98 -8.22
N GLN A 29 -5.87 0.35 -8.15
CA GLN A 29 -5.01 1.24 -8.93
C GLN A 29 -3.53 1.00 -8.59
N MET A 30 -3.17 0.92 -7.30
CA MET A 30 -1.81 0.67 -6.86
C MET A 30 -1.30 -0.70 -7.33
N LEU A 31 -2.08 -1.77 -7.19
CA LEU A 31 -1.73 -3.10 -7.66
C LEU A 31 -1.52 -3.14 -9.18
N ALA A 32 -2.40 -2.50 -9.94
CA ALA A 32 -2.28 -2.41 -11.39
C ALA A 32 -1.01 -1.65 -11.82
N GLY A 33 -0.64 -0.61 -11.08
CA GLY A 33 0.60 0.13 -11.29
C GLY A 33 1.84 -0.72 -10.98
N LEU A 34 1.88 -1.34 -9.81
CA LEU A 34 2.98 -2.20 -9.38
C LEU A 34 3.19 -3.42 -10.28
N ALA A 35 2.13 -3.97 -10.85
CA ALA A 35 2.22 -5.09 -11.82
C ALA A 35 3.01 -4.73 -13.09
N ARG A 36 3.15 -3.44 -13.40
CA ARG A 36 3.96 -2.94 -14.53
C ARG A 36 5.42 -2.63 -14.16
N LEU A 37 5.80 -2.82 -12.91
CA LEU A 37 7.13 -2.54 -12.36
C LEU A 37 7.78 -3.85 -11.89
N PRO A 38 8.34 -4.66 -12.80
CA PRO A 38 8.83 -6.01 -12.51
C PRO A 38 10.02 -6.03 -11.54
N GLN A 39 10.71 -4.91 -11.35
CA GLN A 39 11.78 -4.76 -10.36
C GLN A 39 11.28 -4.74 -8.91
N TYR A 40 9.97 -4.54 -8.70
CA TYR A 40 9.35 -4.59 -7.37
C TYR A 40 8.59 -5.89 -7.16
N ARG A 41 8.78 -6.50 -5.99
CA ARG A 41 7.95 -7.60 -5.52
C ARG A 41 7.00 -7.08 -4.45
N VAL A 42 5.70 -7.33 -4.64
CA VAL A 42 4.67 -7.08 -3.63
C VAL A 42 4.53 -8.33 -2.76
N TRP A 43 4.60 -8.14 -1.45
CA TRP A 43 4.38 -9.18 -0.46
C TRP A 43 2.93 -9.16 0.01
N GLY A 44 2.23 -10.29 -0.15
CA GLY A 44 0.81 -10.44 0.18
C GLY A 44 -0.07 -10.67 -1.04
N ILE A 45 -1.37 -10.39 -0.88
CA ILE A 45 -2.38 -10.62 -1.92
C ILE A 45 -2.22 -9.59 -3.04
N THR A 46 -1.98 -10.05 -4.26
CA THR A 46 -1.87 -9.21 -5.46
C THR A 46 -3.00 -9.44 -6.47
N ASP A 47 -3.79 -10.49 -6.30
CA ASP A 47 -4.94 -10.79 -7.15
C ASP A 47 -6.03 -9.72 -6.98
N PRO A 48 -6.39 -8.97 -8.05
CA PRO A 48 -7.44 -7.96 -7.98
C PRO A 48 -8.80 -8.52 -7.55
N ALA A 49 -9.11 -9.78 -7.89
CA ALA A 49 -10.37 -10.42 -7.49
C ALA A 49 -10.47 -10.62 -5.97
N ARG A 50 -9.33 -10.56 -5.27
CA ARG A 50 -9.22 -10.73 -3.82
C ARG A 50 -8.92 -9.43 -3.08
N VAL A 51 -9.15 -8.27 -3.70
CA VAL A 51 -8.85 -6.96 -3.07
C VAL A 51 -9.59 -6.75 -1.75
N ALA A 52 -10.77 -7.34 -1.60
CA ALA A 52 -11.57 -7.27 -0.37
C ALA A 52 -10.94 -8.01 0.83
N GLU A 53 -9.96 -8.90 0.58
CA GLU A 53 -9.27 -9.68 1.61
C GLU A 53 -7.99 -8.99 2.11
N ARG A 54 -7.69 -7.79 1.63
CA ARG A 54 -6.50 -7.03 2.01
C ARG A 54 -6.82 -5.66 2.58
N VAL A 55 -5.88 -5.11 3.33
CA VAL A 55 -5.85 -3.70 3.72
C VAL A 55 -5.05 -2.89 2.68
N PRO A 56 -5.25 -1.55 2.60
CA PRO A 56 -4.56 -0.68 1.63
C PRO A 56 -3.10 -0.40 2.01
N THR A 57 -2.39 -1.44 2.46
CA THR A 57 -0.97 -1.37 2.83
C THR A 57 -0.17 -2.31 1.95
N PHE A 58 0.92 -1.82 1.39
CA PHE A 58 1.77 -2.53 0.43
C PHE A 58 3.17 -2.64 1.00
N SER A 59 3.65 -3.88 1.14
CA SER A 59 5.02 -4.20 1.51
C SER A 59 5.78 -4.60 0.26
N LEU A 60 6.85 -3.88 -0.05
CA LEU A 60 7.61 -4.00 -1.30
C LEU A 60 9.07 -4.33 -1.02
N THR A 61 9.65 -5.15 -1.88
CA THR A 61 11.10 -5.28 -2.03
C THR A 61 11.50 -4.97 -3.47
N HIS A 62 12.74 -4.55 -3.68
CA HIS A 62 13.28 -4.21 -5.00
C HIS A 62 14.45 -5.14 -5.33
N THR A 63 14.70 -5.36 -6.61
CA THR A 63 15.75 -6.30 -7.07
C THR A 63 17.16 -5.89 -6.71
N THR A 64 17.46 -4.60 -6.61
CA THR A 64 18.82 -4.06 -6.40
C THR A 64 18.93 -3.06 -5.26
N GLN A 65 17.83 -2.42 -4.85
CA GLN A 65 17.86 -1.37 -3.83
C GLN A 65 17.26 -1.85 -2.52
N THR A 66 17.82 -1.38 -1.40
CA THR A 66 17.26 -1.67 -0.08
C THR A 66 16.02 -0.83 0.18
N PRO A 67 15.11 -1.28 1.04
CA PRO A 67 13.94 -0.50 1.45
C PRO A 67 14.28 0.90 1.99
N ALA A 68 15.39 1.03 2.71
CA ALA A 68 15.84 2.31 3.23
C ALA A 68 16.27 3.30 2.12
N GLN A 69 16.97 2.81 1.08
CA GLN A 69 17.34 3.61 -0.08
C GLN A 69 16.10 4.10 -0.83
N LEU A 70 15.11 3.20 -1.04
CA LEU A 70 13.84 3.54 -1.68
C LEU A 70 13.07 4.60 -0.87
N ALA A 71 12.98 4.43 0.46
CA ALA A 71 12.32 5.39 1.34
C ALA A 71 12.96 6.78 1.27
N THR A 72 14.29 6.86 1.23
CA THR A 72 15.03 8.12 1.10
C THR A 72 14.70 8.81 -0.22
N GLN A 73 14.78 8.10 -1.35
CA GLN A 73 14.50 8.66 -2.68
C GLN A 73 13.04 9.11 -2.83
N LEU A 74 12.11 8.34 -2.28
CA LEU A 74 10.69 8.74 -2.25
C LEU A 74 10.48 10.01 -1.40
N ALA A 75 11.16 10.11 -0.26
CA ALA A 75 11.07 11.28 0.63
C ALA A 75 11.60 12.55 -0.05
N GLU A 76 12.70 12.45 -0.83
CA GLU A 76 13.22 13.56 -1.64
C GLU A 76 12.22 14.04 -2.69
N ALA A 77 11.37 13.14 -3.20
CA ALA A 77 10.27 13.46 -4.10
C ALA A 77 8.98 13.89 -3.36
N GLY A 78 9.00 14.00 -2.03
CA GLY A 78 7.84 14.35 -1.21
C GLY A 78 6.81 13.23 -1.06
N CYS A 79 7.23 11.96 -1.27
CA CYS A 79 6.43 10.78 -1.02
C CYS A 79 7.00 10.04 0.20
N TYR A 80 6.25 9.98 1.30
CA TYR A 80 6.75 9.40 2.55
C TYR A 80 6.30 7.95 2.69
N ALA A 81 7.28 7.06 2.84
CA ALA A 81 7.10 5.64 3.04
C ALA A 81 8.01 5.16 4.16
N TRP A 82 7.76 3.99 4.72
CA TRP A 82 8.51 3.46 5.84
C TRP A 82 9.28 2.20 5.47
N ALA A 83 10.56 2.12 5.87
CA ALA A 83 11.42 0.97 5.64
C ALA A 83 11.68 0.20 6.94
N GLY A 84 11.72 -1.13 6.89
CA GLY A 84 12.04 -2.00 8.00
C GLY A 84 11.16 -3.25 8.07
N ASN A 85 11.25 -3.98 9.19
CA ASN A 85 10.45 -5.19 9.40
C ASN A 85 9.06 -4.93 10.01
N HIS A 86 8.76 -3.69 10.41
CA HIS A 86 7.45 -3.24 10.92
C HIS A 86 6.94 -4.08 12.12
N TYR A 87 7.84 -4.53 12.99
CA TYR A 87 7.58 -5.46 14.10
C TYR A 87 7.11 -6.86 13.67
N ALA A 88 7.17 -7.19 12.38
CA ALA A 88 6.85 -8.50 11.83
C ALA A 88 8.12 -9.36 11.68
N LEU A 89 8.95 -9.44 12.74
CA LEU A 89 10.26 -10.08 12.71
C LEU A 89 10.17 -11.53 12.23
N GLY A 90 9.24 -12.34 12.76
CA GLY A 90 9.09 -13.73 12.35
C GLY A 90 8.78 -13.91 10.85
N PHE A 91 7.97 -13.01 10.27
CA PHE A 91 7.75 -13.00 8.82
C PHE A 91 9.03 -12.59 8.07
N SER A 92 9.68 -11.53 8.52
CA SER A 92 10.86 -10.96 7.86
C SER A 92 12.03 -11.96 7.85
N GLU A 93 12.24 -12.70 8.96
CA GLU A 93 13.21 -13.78 9.05
C GLU A 93 12.86 -14.96 8.13
N ALA A 94 11.61 -15.44 8.19
CA ALA A 94 11.16 -16.58 7.38
C ALA A 94 11.19 -16.28 5.87
N ALA A 95 10.99 -15.01 5.48
CA ALA A 95 11.04 -14.56 4.10
C ALA A 95 12.47 -14.18 3.64
N GLY A 96 13.48 -14.24 4.52
CA GLY A 96 14.86 -13.87 4.22
C GLY A 96 15.05 -12.37 3.96
N LEU A 97 14.27 -11.52 4.62
CA LEU A 97 14.27 -10.07 4.42
C LEU A 97 15.09 -9.29 5.44
N GLU A 98 15.56 -9.97 6.49
CA GLU A 98 16.44 -9.32 7.48
C GLU A 98 17.84 -9.09 6.90
N PRO A 99 18.54 -7.99 7.31
CA PRO A 99 18.13 -6.97 8.28
C PRO A 99 17.32 -5.80 7.69
N HIS A 100 16.95 -5.82 6.43
CA HIS A 100 16.42 -4.66 5.70
C HIS A 100 14.89 -4.54 5.76
N GLY A 101 14.18 -5.66 5.94
CA GLY A 101 12.70 -5.70 5.91
C GLY A 101 12.12 -5.36 4.54
N THR A 102 11.07 -4.55 4.54
CA THR A 102 10.35 -4.09 3.33
C THR A 102 10.17 -2.58 3.34
N LEU A 103 9.96 -1.99 2.16
CA LEU A 103 9.35 -0.67 2.02
C LEU A 103 7.85 -0.82 2.22
N ARG A 104 7.25 -0.06 3.15
CA ARG A 104 5.82 -0.06 3.40
C ARG A 104 5.18 1.25 2.93
N ILE A 105 4.21 1.14 2.04
CA ILE A 105 3.36 2.23 1.56
C ILE A 105 1.94 1.95 2.04
N GLY A 106 1.32 2.91 2.72
CA GLY A 106 -0.08 2.83 3.16
C GLY A 106 -0.91 3.88 2.46
N LEU A 107 -2.07 3.49 1.98
CA LEU A 107 -3.08 4.39 1.44
C LEU A 107 -4.24 4.48 2.43
N LEU A 108 -4.86 5.65 2.52
CA LEU A 108 -5.98 5.91 3.40
C LEU A 108 -7.08 6.66 2.63
N HIS A 109 -8.27 6.70 3.20
CA HIS A 109 -9.44 7.32 2.58
C HIS A 109 -9.32 8.83 2.31
N TYR A 110 -8.28 9.49 2.80
CA TYR A 110 -7.96 10.88 2.45
C TYR A 110 -6.93 11.01 1.32
N ASN A 111 -6.32 9.90 0.86
CA ASN A 111 -5.48 9.93 -0.32
C ASN A 111 -6.33 9.97 -1.59
N THR A 112 -5.77 10.51 -2.64
CA THR A 112 -6.42 10.65 -3.95
C THR A 112 -5.82 9.70 -4.98
N PRO A 113 -6.56 9.34 -6.05
CA PRO A 113 -6.00 8.60 -7.18
C PRO A 113 -4.74 9.26 -7.78
N ALA A 114 -4.70 10.59 -7.83
CA ALA A 114 -3.55 11.33 -8.34
C ALA A 114 -2.28 11.15 -7.46
N GLU A 115 -2.44 10.99 -6.15
CA GLU A 115 -1.32 10.68 -5.25
C GLU A 115 -0.83 9.25 -5.44
N VAL A 116 -1.72 8.30 -5.74
CA VAL A 116 -1.34 6.93 -6.13
C VAL A 116 -0.54 6.95 -7.43
N ASP A 117 -0.99 7.66 -8.45
CA ASP A 117 -0.26 7.81 -9.72
C ASP A 117 1.10 8.47 -9.50
N ARG A 118 1.18 9.47 -8.63
CA ARG A 118 2.44 10.14 -8.29
C ARG A 118 3.44 9.17 -7.66
N VAL A 119 3.06 8.42 -6.64
CA VAL A 119 3.99 7.47 -6.00
C VAL A 119 4.40 6.35 -6.95
N LEU A 120 3.51 5.87 -7.81
CA LEU A 120 3.83 4.90 -8.86
C LEU A 120 4.82 5.46 -9.88
N GLY A 121 4.66 6.74 -10.27
CA GLY A 121 5.60 7.44 -11.14
C GLY A 121 7.00 7.55 -10.53
N GLU A 122 7.09 7.86 -9.23
CA GLU A 122 8.38 7.91 -8.52
C GLU A 122 9.00 6.52 -8.39
N LEU A 123 8.22 5.49 -8.07
CA LEU A 123 8.72 4.10 -8.04
C LEU A 123 9.27 3.65 -9.41
N ALA A 124 8.60 4.03 -10.50
CA ALA A 124 9.07 3.75 -11.85
C ALA A 124 10.38 4.48 -12.19
N ARG A 125 10.55 5.72 -11.71
CA ARG A 125 11.76 6.52 -11.92
C ARG A 125 12.97 5.99 -11.15
N ILE A 126 12.74 5.44 -9.96
CA ILE A 126 13.80 4.87 -9.11
C ILE A 126 14.37 3.57 -9.71
N GLY A 127 13.56 2.80 -10.37
CA GLY A 127 13.92 1.51 -10.97
C GLY A 127 14.51 1.64 -12.31
#